data_76f9eb32e61204d237cc814a113248b7
#
_entry.id   76f9eb32e61204d237cc814a113248b7
#
_cell.length_a   1.000
_cell.length_b   1.000
_cell.length_c   1.000
_cell.angle_alpha   90.00
_cell.angle_beta   90.00
_cell.angle_gamma   90.00
#
_symmetry.space_group_name_H-M   'P 1'
#
loop_
_entity.id
_entity.type
_entity.pdbx_description
1 polymer ?
#
loop_
_entity_poly.entity_id
_entity_poly.type
_entity_poly.pdbx_seq_one_letter_code
_entity_poly.pdbx_strand_id
1 'polypeptide(L)'
;VTGRFQLNFPEPRRRDGWFRIGSLDVTTTALLVGLGVVSMFLYAASKSTFNKLVFFPFFVRDGEVWRLVTWPIANPPSSIFVILTLVFFWFFGHRIEEMVGRMRFTLMIGLMTVVPAAIVSAIGSFEASTAPEVGLGLLGTGLLVVFAADQPNAPFFFNIPAWIIAAVFVGIDILQFMADRYWGTISLLLLVIFTALVTMRQFGHLDRLTFIPQFTGSKPSSGARRSSAKPARRQKQTRDFDRVVTSGPWTGPSPADQAEMDRLLDKMNSVGLSDAERKRLSELGKRLRGN
;
A
#
# COMPACT_ATOMS: atom_id res chain seq x y z
N VAL A 1 -10.53 -13.18 -25.55
CA VAL A 1 -9.82 -12.99 -24.27
C VAL A 1 -10.24 -11.63 -23.74
N THR A 2 -11.34 -11.60 -22.99
CA THR A 2 -11.86 -10.37 -22.35
C THR A 2 -11.16 -10.21 -21.00
N GLY A 3 -10.06 -9.46 -20.98
CA GLY A 3 -9.44 -9.00 -19.75
C GLY A 3 -10.39 -8.04 -19.02
N ARG A 4 -11.10 -8.53 -18.01
CA ARG A 4 -11.84 -7.66 -17.09
C ARG A 4 -10.82 -6.89 -16.25
N PHE A 5 -10.79 -5.58 -16.41
CA PHE A 5 -10.09 -4.66 -15.52
C PHE A 5 -10.76 -4.77 -14.13
N GLN A 6 -10.17 -5.54 -13.24
CA GLN A 6 -10.59 -5.57 -11.84
C GLN A 6 -9.75 -4.52 -11.10
N LEU A 7 -10.35 -3.38 -10.80
CA LEU A 7 -9.84 -2.47 -9.77
C LEU A 7 -9.99 -3.20 -8.43
N ASN A 8 -8.94 -3.89 -8.02
CA ASN A 8 -8.89 -4.56 -6.73
C ASN A 8 -8.62 -3.47 -5.68
N PHE A 9 -9.69 -2.86 -5.14
CA PHE A 9 -9.56 -2.03 -3.97
C PHE A 9 -9.17 -2.95 -2.78
N PRO A 10 -8.12 -2.61 -2.01
CA PRO A 10 -7.75 -3.38 -0.84
C PRO A 10 -8.93 -3.42 0.13
N GLU A 11 -9.40 -4.62 0.44
CA GLU A 11 -10.44 -4.80 1.46
C GLU A 11 -9.86 -4.44 2.83
N PRO A 12 -10.47 -3.51 3.58
CA PRO A 12 -10.00 -3.14 4.91
C PRO A 12 -10.10 -4.35 5.84
N ARG A 13 -8.99 -4.74 6.45
CA ARG A 13 -8.97 -5.77 7.47
C ARG A 13 -9.87 -5.36 8.63
N ARG A 14 -10.71 -6.27 9.13
CA ARG A 14 -11.82 -6.05 10.09
C ARG A 14 -11.47 -5.34 11.42
N ARG A 15 -10.25 -4.80 11.65
CA ARG A 15 -9.83 -4.17 12.91
C ARG A 15 -8.85 -3.01 12.77
N ASP A 16 -8.69 -2.42 11.59
CA ASP A 16 -7.63 -1.43 11.33
C ASP A 16 -8.10 0.04 11.41
N GLY A 17 -9.40 0.32 11.65
CA GLY A 17 -9.94 1.67 11.79
C GLY A 17 -9.81 2.26 13.21
N TRP A 18 -9.82 3.61 13.33
CA TRP A 18 -9.92 4.32 14.61
C TRP A 18 -11.27 4.10 15.26
N PHE A 19 -12.32 4.15 14.48
CA PHE A 19 -13.69 3.88 14.85
C PHE A 19 -14.46 3.38 13.63
N ARG A 20 -15.66 2.86 13.86
CA ARG A 20 -16.49 2.27 12.83
C ARG A 20 -17.78 3.05 12.67
N ILE A 21 -18.08 3.45 11.43
CA ILE A 21 -19.37 4.06 11.06
C ILE A 21 -20.11 3.08 10.17
N GLY A 22 -21.09 2.36 10.75
CA GLY A 22 -21.81 1.29 10.03
C GLY A 22 -20.90 0.14 9.62
N SER A 23 -20.75 -0.09 8.34
CA SER A 23 -19.86 -1.11 7.75
C SER A 23 -18.44 -0.60 7.42
N LEU A 24 -18.18 0.72 7.54
CA LEU A 24 -16.92 1.35 7.18
C LEU A 24 -16.00 1.50 8.38
N ASP A 25 -14.80 0.94 8.29
CA ASP A 25 -13.73 1.22 9.24
C ASP A 25 -13.04 2.53 8.85
N VAL A 26 -13.06 3.52 9.75
CA VAL A 26 -12.46 4.83 9.49
C VAL A 26 -10.96 4.76 9.78
N THR A 27 -10.17 4.71 8.72
CA THR A 27 -8.70 4.74 8.74
C THR A 27 -8.20 6.18 8.77
N THR A 28 -6.91 6.38 9.02
CA THR A 28 -6.29 7.73 8.96
C THR A 28 -6.42 8.33 7.57
N THR A 29 -6.21 7.51 6.55
CA THR A 29 -6.40 7.92 5.14
C THR A 29 -7.84 8.36 4.87
N ALA A 30 -8.83 7.58 5.31
CA ALA A 30 -10.24 7.91 5.15
C ALA A 30 -10.62 9.21 5.85
N LEU A 31 -10.06 9.45 7.04
CA LEU A 31 -10.29 10.66 7.81
C LEU A 31 -9.73 11.89 7.09
N LEU A 32 -8.49 11.83 6.59
CA LEU A 32 -7.86 12.94 5.88
C LEU A 32 -8.60 13.28 4.57
N VAL A 33 -8.95 12.27 3.78
CA VAL A 33 -9.73 12.47 2.54
C VAL A 33 -11.12 13.02 2.87
N GLY A 34 -11.79 12.51 3.89
CA GLY A 34 -13.07 13.02 4.36
C GLY A 34 -13.00 14.48 4.79
N LEU A 35 -11.98 14.87 5.57
CA LEU A 35 -11.74 16.25 5.94
C LEU A 35 -11.43 17.13 4.71
N GLY A 36 -10.68 16.60 3.74
CA GLY A 36 -10.45 17.26 2.46
C GLY A 36 -11.74 17.56 1.70
N VAL A 37 -12.66 16.59 1.64
CA VAL A 37 -13.98 16.78 1.03
C VAL A 37 -14.80 17.82 1.82
N VAL A 38 -14.82 17.74 3.15
CA VAL A 38 -15.51 18.72 4.00
C VAL A 38 -14.97 20.13 3.77
N SER A 39 -13.65 20.28 3.57
CA SER A 39 -13.04 21.58 3.30
C SER A 39 -13.47 22.21 1.98
N MET A 40 -13.88 21.40 0.98
CA MET A 40 -14.47 21.92 -0.26
C MET A 40 -15.79 22.66 -0.01
N PHE A 41 -16.61 22.11 0.89
CA PHE A 41 -17.85 22.79 1.31
C PHE A 41 -17.55 24.06 2.13
N LEU A 42 -16.50 24.01 2.99
CA LEU A 42 -16.04 25.19 3.71
C LEU A 42 -15.57 26.29 2.75
N TYR A 43 -14.85 25.93 1.69
CA TYR A 43 -14.44 26.90 0.64
C TYR A 43 -15.64 27.56 -0.02
N ALA A 44 -16.69 26.77 -0.34
CA ALA A 44 -17.91 27.29 -0.93
C ALA A 44 -18.70 28.20 0.04
N ALA A 45 -18.71 27.86 1.34
CA ALA A 45 -19.42 28.63 2.35
C ALA A 45 -18.69 29.90 2.76
N SER A 46 -17.36 29.86 2.94
CA SER A 46 -16.57 30.98 3.42
C SER A 46 -15.10 30.89 2.99
N LYS A 47 -14.75 31.62 1.93
CA LYS A 47 -13.35 31.73 1.46
C LYS A 47 -12.42 32.30 2.53
N SER A 48 -12.92 33.26 3.36
CA SER A 48 -12.12 33.84 4.43
C SER A 48 -11.72 32.83 5.49
N THR A 49 -12.66 31.97 5.91
CA THR A 49 -12.37 30.89 6.87
C THR A 49 -11.46 29.85 6.26
N PHE A 50 -11.68 29.48 5.00
CA PHE A 50 -10.83 28.54 4.27
C PHE A 50 -9.38 29.04 4.18
N ASN A 51 -9.16 30.32 3.87
CA ASN A 51 -7.82 30.91 3.75
C ASN A 51 -7.01 30.88 5.06
N LYS A 52 -7.64 30.72 6.22
CA LYS A 52 -6.94 30.49 7.50
C LYS A 52 -6.34 29.10 7.63
N LEU A 53 -6.75 28.16 6.78
CA LEU A 53 -6.19 26.79 6.75
C LEU A 53 -4.98 26.69 5.81
N VAL A 54 -4.84 27.62 4.87
CA VAL A 54 -3.78 27.63 3.85
C VAL A 54 -2.42 27.89 4.48
N PHE A 55 -1.41 27.12 4.08
CA PHE A 55 -0.04 27.34 4.56
C PHE A 55 0.61 28.52 3.83
N PHE A 56 1.12 29.45 4.63
CA PHE A 56 1.99 30.54 4.22
C PHE A 56 3.09 30.71 5.27
N PRO A 57 4.37 30.62 4.90
CA PRO A 57 5.48 30.78 5.85
C PRO A 57 5.40 32.10 6.64
N PHE A 58 4.97 33.18 5.99
CA PHE A 58 4.81 34.52 6.61
C PHE A 58 3.87 34.47 7.82
N PHE A 59 2.65 33.97 7.66
CA PHE A 59 1.67 33.96 8.76
C PHE A 59 2.07 33.01 9.89
N VAL A 60 2.83 31.94 9.59
CA VAL A 60 3.37 31.05 10.64
C VAL A 60 4.36 31.81 11.52
N ARG A 61 5.19 32.67 10.94
CA ARG A 61 6.14 33.53 11.68
C ARG A 61 5.44 34.58 12.50
N ASP A 62 4.30 35.10 12.03
CA ASP A 62 3.43 36.02 12.76
C ASP A 62 2.62 35.35 13.87
N GLY A 63 2.81 34.02 14.11
CA GLY A 63 2.18 33.30 15.21
C GLY A 63 1.01 32.39 14.81
N GLU A 64 0.60 32.33 13.54
CA GLU A 64 -0.47 31.45 13.08
C GLU A 64 0.02 29.99 12.89
N VAL A 65 0.54 29.39 13.97
CA VAL A 65 1.20 28.06 13.97
C VAL A 65 0.29 26.89 13.60
N TRP A 66 -1.04 27.07 13.70
CA TRP A 66 -1.99 26.03 13.28
C TRP A 66 -1.90 25.71 11.79
N ARG A 67 -1.44 26.66 10.96
CA ARG A 67 -1.24 26.48 9.52
C ARG A 67 -0.23 25.37 9.20
N LEU A 68 0.68 25.07 10.13
CA LEU A 68 1.62 23.95 10.00
C LEU A 68 0.91 22.60 9.91
N VAL A 69 -0.31 22.49 10.44
CA VAL A 69 -1.06 21.21 10.54
C VAL A 69 -2.28 21.20 9.61
N THR A 70 -2.87 22.39 9.35
CA THR A 70 -4.17 22.46 8.67
C THR A 70 -4.10 22.46 7.14
N TRP A 71 -2.98 22.82 6.56
CA TRP A 71 -2.83 22.98 5.11
C TRP A 71 -3.17 21.71 4.28
N PRO A 72 -2.88 20.47 4.73
CA PRO A 72 -3.23 19.29 3.93
C PRO A 72 -4.74 19.08 3.85
N ILE A 73 -5.48 19.57 4.85
CA ILE A 73 -6.94 19.46 4.90
C ILE A 73 -7.59 20.45 3.93
N ALA A 74 -6.96 21.59 3.67
CA ALA A 74 -7.49 22.66 2.83
C ALA A 74 -7.46 22.27 1.34
N ASN A 75 -8.55 21.72 0.82
CA ASN A 75 -8.65 21.30 -0.60
C ASN A 75 -9.69 22.18 -1.31
N PRO A 76 -9.28 23.22 -2.06
CA PRO A 76 -10.20 24.05 -2.81
C PRO A 76 -10.72 23.29 -4.04
N PRO A 77 -12.03 23.33 -4.36
CA PRO A 77 -12.59 22.65 -5.54
C PRO A 77 -12.29 23.44 -6.83
N SER A 78 -11.01 23.72 -7.09
CA SER A 78 -10.58 24.57 -8.21
C SER A 78 -10.56 23.85 -9.55
N SER A 79 -10.41 22.54 -9.55
CA SER A 79 -10.37 21.72 -10.77
C SER A 79 -10.68 20.26 -10.48
N ILE A 80 -10.96 19.50 -11.53
CA ILE A 80 -11.16 18.03 -11.46
C ILE A 80 -9.90 17.30 -10.90
N PHE A 81 -8.72 17.89 -11.07
CA PHE A 81 -7.47 17.33 -10.58
C PHE A 81 -7.42 17.23 -9.05
N VAL A 82 -8.14 18.09 -8.32
CA VAL A 82 -8.24 17.99 -6.86
C VAL A 82 -8.93 16.70 -6.45
N ILE A 83 -9.99 16.31 -7.14
CA ILE A 83 -10.67 15.02 -6.90
C ILE A 83 -9.72 13.87 -7.21
N LEU A 84 -9.00 13.96 -8.32
CA LEU A 84 -8.01 12.96 -8.71
C LEU A 84 -6.91 12.83 -7.63
N THR A 85 -6.41 13.96 -7.10
CA THR A 85 -5.45 13.99 -5.99
C THR A 85 -5.99 13.28 -4.75
N LEU A 86 -7.25 13.50 -4.37
CA LEU A 86 -7.88 12.79 -3.25
C LEU A 86 -7.97 11.29 -3.50
N VAL A 87 -8.29 10.87 -4.73
CA VAL A 87 -8.34 9.44 -5.12
C VAL A 87 -6.95 8.83 -5.08
N PHE A 88 -5.91 9.51 -5.58
CA PHE A 88 -4.52 9.06 -5.50
C PHE A 88 -4.06 8.94 -4.05
N PHE A 89 -4.34 9.98 -3.24
CA PHE A 89 -4.01 9.94 -1.81
C PHE A 89 -4.73 8.79 -1.09
N TRP A 90 -6.00 8.55 -1.42
CA TRP A 90 -6.76 7.41 -0.89
C TRP A 90 -6.08 6.08 -1.23
N PHE A 91 -5.68 5.89 -2.48
CA PHE A 91 -5.09 4.64 -2.94
C PHE A 91 -3.72 4.37 -2.27
N PHE A 92 -2.80 5.34 -2.33
CA PHE A 92 -1.47 5.18 -1.73
C PHE A 92 -1.50 5.22 -0.21
N GLY A 93 -2.33 6.07 0.36
CA GLY A 93 -2.50 6.18 1.79
C GLY A 93 -2.96 4.87 2.41
N HIS A 94 -4.02 4.25 1.88
CA HIS A 94 -4.47 2.93 2.35
C HIS A 94 -3.39 1.87 2.21
N ARG A 95 -2.71 1.84 1.07
CA ARG A 95 -1.66 0.85 0.82
C ARG A 95 -0.52 0.94 1.83
N ILE A 96 -0.07 2.16 2.13
CA ILE A 96 1.00 2.38 3.09
C ILE A 96 0.50 2.20 4.53
N GLU A 97 -0.73 2.65 4.85
CA GLU A 97 -1.35 2.46 6.17
C GLU A 97 -1.48 0.97 6.51
N GLU A 98 -1.82 0.10 5.53
CA GLU A 98 -1.84 -1.36 5.69
C GLU A 98 -0.45 -1.94 5.95
N MET A 99 0.60 -1.39 5.31
CA MET A 99 1.97 -1.88 5.45
C MET A 99 2.57 -1.55 6.81
N VAL A 100 2.43 -0.31 7.27
CA VAL A 100 3.10 0.18 8.48
C VAL A 100 2.21 0.16 9.72
N GLY A 101 0.90 0.05 9.56
CA GLY A 101 -0.11 0.15 10.59
C GLY A 101 -0.51 1.61 10.89
N ARG A 102 -1.76 1.79 11.36
CA ARG A 102 -2.39 3.12 11.49
C ARG A 102 -1.61 4.12 12.34
N MET A 103 -1.10 3.70 13.52
CA MET A 103 -0.38 4.62 14.41
C MET A 103 0.90 5.15 13.79
N ARG A 104 1.67 4.27 13.14
CA ARG A 104 2.91 4.66 12.45
C ARG A 104 2.61 5.51 11.23
N PHE A 105 1.55 5.17 10.49
CA PHE A 105 1.09 5.97 9.35
C PHE A 105 0.65 7.36 9.78
N THR A 106 -0.16 7.49 10.84
CA THR A 106 -0.57 8.80 11.39
C THR A 106 0.64 9.63 11.82
N LEU A 107 1.61 9.02 12.49
CA LEU A 107 2.85 9.69 12.87
C LEU A 107 3.63 10.15 11.63
N MET A 108 3.74 9.29 10.61
CA MET A 108 4.40 9.63 9.35
C MET A 108 3.74 10.83 8.66
N ILE A 109 2.42 10.83 8.52
CA ILE A 109 1.69 11.96 7.94
C ILE A 109 1.88 13.22 8.78
N GLY A 110 1.79 13.13 10.10
CA GLY A 110 2.04 14.27 11.00
C GLY A 110 3.44 14.86 10.82
N LEU A 111 4.46 14.01 10.75
CA LEU A 111 5.84 14.46 10.50
C LEU A 111 6.00 15.08 9.11
N MET A 112 5.45 14.44 8.07
CA MET A 112 5.47 14.97 6.70
C MET A 112 4.76 16.33 6.58
N THR A 113 3.76 16.57 7.41
CA THR A 113 3.00 17.84 7.43
C THR A 113 3.76 18.93 8.17
N VAL A 114 4.20 18.64 9.40
CA VAL A 114 4.73 19.66 10.31
C VAL A 114 6.20 19.98 10.06
N VAL A 115 7.05 18.97 9.90
CA VAL A 115 8.52 19.16 9.84
C VAL A 115 8.93 19.99 8.61
N PRO A 116 8.51 19.66 7.38
CA PRO A 116 8.86 20.46 6.20
C PRO A 116 8.34 21.89 6.28
N ALA A 117 7.07 22.06 6.70
CA ALA A 117 6.44 23.37 6.84
C ALA A 117 7.15 24.24 7.90
N ALA A 118 7.54 23.67 9.04
CA ALA A 118 8.28 24.37 10.08
C ALA A 118 9.67 24.80 9.59
N ILE A 119 10.41 23.91 8.88
CA ILE A 119 11.73 24.23 8.34
C ILE A 119 11.64 25.36 7.33
N VAL A 120 10.70 25.29 6.36
CA VAL A 120 10.52 26.34 5.35
C VAL A 120 10.11 27.66 5.99
N SER A 121 9.25 27.64 7.02
CA SER A 121 8.87 28.84 7.76
C SER A 121 10.02 29.44 8.59
N ALA A 122 10.94 28.60 9.11
CA ALA A 122 12.11 29.06 9.86
C ALA A 122 13.15 29.75 8.95
N ILE A 123 13.21 29.36 7.66
CA ILE A 123 14.15 29.91 6.69
C ILE A 123 13.49 31.11 6.00
N GLY A 124 13.70 32.32 6.52
CA GLY A 124 13.06 33.55 6.03
C GLY A 124 13.27 33.85 4.54
N SER A 125 14.35 33.35 3.92
CA SER A 125 14.60 33.55 2.49
C SER A 125 13.61 32.81 1.58
N PHE A 126 12.88 31.83 2.10
CA PHE A 126 11.86 31.10 1.32
C PHE A 126 10.48 31.76 1.34
N GLU A 127 10.26 32.76 2.19
CA GLU A 127 8.95 33.40 2.35
C GLU A 127 8.35 33.91 1.04
N ALA A 128 9.14 34.69 0.28
CA ALA A 128 8.70 35.26 -0.99
C ALA A 128 8.66 34.23 -2.15
N SER A 129 9.27 33.07 -1.99
CA SER A 129 9.40 32.03 -3.02
C SER A 129 8.60 30.76 -2.71
N THR A 130 7.73 30.81 -1.69
CA THR A 130 6.82 29.69 -1.35
C THR A 130 5.42 30.06 -1.80
N ALA A 131 4.83 29.23 -2.67
CA ALA A 131 3.43 29.34 -3.03
C ALA A 131 2.52 29.09 -1.83
N PRO A 132 1.28 29.64 -1.85
CA PRO A 132 0.26 29.21 -0.92
C PRO A 132 -0.01 27.72 -1.04
N GLU A 133 0.35 26.94 -0.02
CA GLU A 133 0.21 25.50 -0.09
C GLU A 133 -1.10 25.01 0.50
N VAL A 134 -1.75 24.12 -0.23
CA VAL A 134 -3.06 23.58 0.10
C VAL A 134 -3.19 22.13 -0.34
N GLY A 135 -3.92 21.37 0.45
CA GLY A 135 -4.40 20.05 0.07
C GLY A 135 -3.39 18.91 0.21
N LEU A 136 -3.86 17.74 -0.20
CA LEU A 136 -3.13 16.48 -0.04
C LEU A 136 -2.11 16.20 -1.16
N GLY A 137 -1.90 17.14 -2.11
CA GLY A 137 -1.05 16.94 -3.28
C GLY A 137 0.38 16.57 -2.92
N LEU A 138 1.08 17.44 -2.20
CA LEU A 138 2.48 17.21 -1.81
C LEU A 138 2.65 15.95 -0.95
N LEU A 139 1.71 15.71 -0.02
CA LEU A 139 1.73 14.48 0.78
C LEU A 139 1.48 13.25 -0.10
N GLY A 140 0.59 13.34 -1.07
CA GLY A 140 0.31 12.27 -2.03
C GLY A 140 1.54 11.93 -2.88
N THR A 141 2.26 12.94 -3.39
CA THR A 141 3.55 12.77 -4.09
C THR A 141 4.58 12.09 -3.17
N GLY A 142 4.67 12.51 -1.89
CA GLY A 142 5.53 11.86 -0.91
C GLY A 142 5.19 10.38 -0.68
N LEU A 143 3.91 10.04 -0.54
CA LEU A 143 3.45 8.65 -0.40
C LEU A 143 3.73 7.82 -1.66
N LEU A 144 3.52 8.39 -2.85
CA LEU A 144 3.86 7.74 -4.12
C LEU A 144 5.35 7.39 -4.19
N VAL A 145 6.22 8.32 -3.79
CA VAL A 145 7.68 8.09 -3.78
C VAL A 145 8.05 6.99 -2.77
N VAL A 146 7.47 6.98 -1.57
CA VAL A 146 7.68 5.92 -0.58
C VAL A 146 7.23 4.57 -1.12
N PHE A 147 6.05 4.50 -1.75
CA PHE A 147 5.55 3.28 -2.37
C PHE A 147 6.49 2.78 -3.48
N ALA A 148 6.95 3.70 -4.36
CA ALA A 148 7.87 3.36 -5.44
C ALA A 148 9.25 2.94 -4.92
N ALA A 149 9.72 3.49 -3.80
CA ALA A 149 10.98 3.10 -3.16
C ALA A 149 10.91 1.71 -2.51
N ASP A 150 9.75 1.34 -1.94
CA ASP A 150 9.53 0.01 -1.34
C ASP A 150 9.31 -1.05 -2.42
N GLN A 151 8.50 -0.76 -3.43
CA GLN A 151 8.11 -1.68 -4.51
C GLN A 151 8.37 -1.06 -5.90
N PRO A 152 9.64 -0.85 -6.32
CA PRO A 152 9.95 -0.11 -7.54
C PRO A 152 9.42 -0.77 -8.81
N ASN A 153 9.38 -2.10 -8.84
CA ASN A 153 8.92 -2.87 -10.00
C ASN A 153 7.45 -3.27 -9.91
N ALA A 154 6.70 -2.75 -8.93
CA ALA A 154 5.27 -3.00 -8.88
C ALA A 154 4.61 -2.50 -10.17
N PRO A 155 3.86 -3.36 -10.90
CA PRO A 155 3.17 -2.93 -12.10
C PRO A 155 2.03 -1.99 -11.70
N PHE A 156 2.04 -0.81 -12.30
CA PHE A 156 0.99 0.19 -12.17
C PHE A 156 0.12 0.25 -13.44
N PHE A 157 -0.55 1.36 -13.69
CA PHE A 157 -1.34 1.52 -14.93
C PHE A 157 -0.50 1.17 -16.17
N PHE A 158 -1.07 0.41 -17.10
CA PHE A 158 -0.40 -0.04 -18.34
C PHE A 158 0.90 -0.83 -18.13
N ASN A 159 1.04 -1.51 -16.99
CA ASN A 159 2.25 -2.27 -16.65
C ASN A 159 3.52 -1.41 -16.51
N ILE A 160 3.36 -0.10 -16.27
CA ILE A 160 4.47 0.81 -16.02
C ILE A 160 4.97 0.59 -14.58
N PRO A 161 6.28 0.42 -14.35
CA PRO A 161 6.82 0.27 -12.99
C PRO A 161 6.62 1.54 -12.15
N ALA A 162 6.32 1.37 -10.87
CA ALA A 162 5.96 2.45 -9.95
C ALA A 162 7.01 3.58 -9.86
N TRP A 163 8.31 3.25 -9.98
CA TRP A 163 9.38 4.25 -9.92
C TRP A 163 9.33 5.25 -11.07
N ILE A 164 8.92 4.82 -12.29
CA ILE A 164 8.78 5.73 -13.43
C ILE A 164 7.64 6.72 -13.17
N ILE A 165 6.52 6.22 -12.66
CA ILE A 165 5.36 7.09 -12.34
C ILE A 165 5.75 8.10 -11.27
N ALA A 166 6.42 7.66 -10.21
CA ALA A 166 6.89 8.57 -9.15
C ALA A 166 7.86 9.63 -9.70
N ALA A 167 8.82 9.23 -10.55
CA ALA A 167 9.77 10.16 -11.17
C ALA A 167 9.07 11.18 -12.07
N VAL A 168 8.05 10.76 -12.84
CA VAL A 168 7.27 11.66 -13.71
C VAL A 168 6.47 12.66 -12.86
N PHE A 169 5.77 12.22 -11.81
CA PHE A 169 5.00 13.14 -10.96
C PHE A 169 5.90 14.15 -10.26
N VAL A 170 6.97 13.69 -9.60
CA VAL A 170 7.95 14.59 -8.96
C VAL A 170 8.59 15.54 -9.99
N GLY A 171 8.91 15.03 -11.18
CA GLY A 171 9.48 15.84 -12.27
C GLY A 171 8.51 16.93 -12.74
N ILE A 172 7.23 16.62 -12.90
CA ILE A 172 6.20 17.59 -13.28
C ILE A 172 6.03 18.63 -12.17
N ASP A 173 5.94 18.24 -10.90
CA ASP A 173 5.81 19.16 -9.77
C ASP A 173 7.01 20.13 -9.74
N ILE A 174 8.24 19.62 -9.86
CA ILE A 174 9.45 20.43 -9.87
C ILE A 174 9.45 21.40 -11.07
N LEU A 175 9.09 20.94 -12.28
CA LEU A 175 9.04 21.78 -13.46
C LEU A 175 8.02 22.92 -13.33
N GLN A 176 6.83 22.64 -12.78
CA GLN A 176 5.80 23.65 -12.52
C GLN A 176 6.31 24.71 -11.53
N PHE A 177 6.83 24.28 -10.37
CA PHE A 177 7.35 25.18 -9.37
C PHE A 177 8.56 25.99 -9.85
N MET A 178 9.41 25.42 -10.71
CA MET A 178 10.51 26.13 -11.36
C MET A 178 10.01 27.20 -12.33
N ALA A 179 8.99 26.90 -13.14
CA ALA A 179 8.39 27.86 -14.07
C ALA A 179 7.84 29.09 -13.35
N ASP A 180 7.21 28.86 -12.18
CA ASP A 180 6.63 29.92 -11.35
C ASP A 180 7.65 30.54 -10.36
N ARG A 181 8.91 30.09 -10.37
CA ARG A 181 10.00 30.51 -9.46
C ARG A 181 9.71 30.28 -7.97
N TYR A 182 8.94 29.26 -7.65
CA TYR A 182 8.59 28.87 -6.28
C TYR A 182 9.65 27.95 -5.66
N TRP A 183 10.86 28.46 -5.45
CA TRP A 183 11.98 27.70 -4.88
C TRP A 183 11.70 27.18 -3.46
N GLY A 184 10.95 27.97 -2.68
CA GLY A 184 10.51 27.54 -1.35
C GLY A 184 9.57 26.34 -1.39
N THR A 185 8.66 26.28 -2.37
CA THR A 185 7.77 25.13 -2.58
C THR A 185 8.53 23.90 -3.06
N ILE A 186 9.55 24.04 -3.93
CA ILE A 186 10.43 22.94 -4.30
C ILE A 186 11.13 22.36 -3.06
N SER A 187 11.64 23.24 -2.20
CA SER A 187 12.27 22.84 -0.95
C SER A 187 11.29 22.12 -0.03
N LEU A 188 10.04 22.61 0.05
CA LEU A 188 8.96 21.96 0.79
C LEU A 188 8.68 20.57 0.28
N LEU A 189 8.50 20.39 -1.04
CA LEU A 189 8.30 19.09 -1.69
C LEU A 189 9.44 18.11 -1.37
N LEU A 190 10.69 18.54 -1.56
CA LEU A 190 11.85 17.68 -1.28
C LEU A 190 11.95 17.30 0.20
N LEU A 191 11.64 18.22 1.12
CA LEU A 191 11.60 17.94 2.55
C LEU A 191 10.45 17.00 2.92
N VAL A 192 9.29 17.10 2.29
CA VAL A 192 8.17 16.15 2.45
C VAL A 192 8.61 14.75 2.03
N ILE A 193 9.19 14.61 0.84
CA ILE A 193 9.70 13.33 0.32
C ILE A 193 10.79 12.78 1.25
N PHE A 194 11.74 13.61 1.65
CA PHE A 194 12.83 13.20 2.54
C PHE A 194 12.28 12.72 3.90
N THR A 195 11.37 13.48 4.52
CA THR A 195 10.73 13.11 5.79
C THR A 195 9.96 11.80 5.66
N ALA A 196 9.26 11.58 4.55
CA ALA A 196 8.53 10.35 4.28
C ALA A 196 9.47 9.15 4.19
N LEU A 197 10.57 9.25 3.43
CA LEU A 197 11.56 8.18 3.28
C LEU A 197 12.28 7.87 4.60
N VAL A 198 12.69 8.91 5.34
CA VAL A 198 13.34 8.74 6.65
C VAL A 198 12.39 8.03 7.62
N THR A 199 11.14 8.49 7.72
CA THR A 199 10.16 7.91 8.63
C THR A 199 9.86 6.45 8.29
N MET A 200 9.69 6.14 7.00
CA MET A 200 9.46 4.77 6.53
C MET A 200 10.67 3.87 6.82
N ARG A 201 11.88 4.39 6.68
CA ARG A 201 13.12 3.68 7.04
C ARG A 201 13.19 3.38 8.54
N GLN A 202 12.77 4.34 9.41
CA GLN A 202 12.73 4.13 10.86
C GLN A 202 11.71 3.05 11.27
N PHE A 203 10.66 2.84 10.47
CA PHE A 203 9.68 1.77 10.69
C PHE A 203 10.16 0.37 10.27
N GLY A 204 11.38 0.26 9.73
CA GLY A 204 11.98 -1.02 9.32
C GLY A 204 11.60 -1.45 7.91
N HIS A 205 11.16 -0.52 7.09
CA HIS A 205 10.96 -0.69 5.65
C HIS A 205 12.13 -0.07 4.87
N LEU A 206 12.14 -0.19 3.54
CA LEU A 206 13.16 0.39 2.65
C LEU A 206 14.58 -0.10 2.94
N ASP A 207 14.77 -1.42 3.12
CA ASP A 207 16.10 -2.02 3.39
C ASP A 207 17.14 -1.72 2.32
N ARG A 208 16.72 -1.37 1.12
CA ARG A 208 17.59 -0.98 -0.01
C ARG A 208 18.25 0.39 0.17
N LEU A 209 17.67 1.28 0.97
CA LEU A 209 18.21 2.64 1.21
C LEU A 209 19.18 2.63 2.38
N THR A 210 20.35 2.02 2.19
CA THR A 210 21.38 1.87 3.24
C THR A 210 22.03 3.18 3.66
N PHE A 211 21.91 4.25 2.85
CA PHE A 211 22.49 5.57 3.14
C PHE A 211 21.72 6.35 4.21
N ILE A 212 20.47 5.97 4.52
CA ILE A 212 19.70 6.58 5.61
C ILE A 212 19.93 5.76 6.88
N PRO A 213 20.58 6.30 7.95
CA PRO A 213 20.80 5.58 9.18
C PRO A 213 19.48 5.29 9.90
N GLN A 214 19.37 4.11 10.51
CA GLN A 214 18.28 3.77 11.42
C GLN A 214 18.65 4.22 12.83
N PHE A 215 17.99 5.27 13.34
CA PHE A 215 18.21 5.80 14.68
C PHE A 215 17.45 5.00 15.76
N THR A 216 16.34 4.41 15.40
CA THR A 216 15.59 3.49 16.25
C THR A 216 16.09 2.09 15.97
N GLY A 217 16.78 1.49 16.94
CA GLY A 217 17.19 0.08 16.90
C GLY A 217 15.98 -0.87 16.99
N SER A 218 15.04 -0.76 16.06
CA SER A 218 14.06 -1.80 15.85
C SER A 218 14.82 -3.00 15.32
N LYS A 219 15.05 -3.99 16.21
CA LYS A 219 15.53 -5.31 15.78
C LYS A 219 14.75 -5.68 14.55
N PRO A 220 15.41 -6.08 13.44
CA PRO A 220 14.69 -6.52 12.25
C PRO A 220 13.66 -7.52 12.71
N SER A 221 12.40 -7.27 12.37
CA SER A 221 11.32 -8.16 12.73
C SER A 221 11.71 -9.52 12.16
N SER A 222 11.92 -10.49 13.00
CA SER A 222 12.47 -11.82 12.71
C SER A 222 11.54 -12.68 11.84
N GLY A 223 10.80 -12.07 10.93
CA GLY A 223 10.03 -12.76 9.90
C GLY A 223 10.90 -13.54 8.92
N ALA A 224 12.12 -13.06 8.63
CA ALA A 224 13.04 -13.75 7.73
C ALA A 224 13.96 -14.75 8.43
N ARG A 225 14.08 -14.74 9.77
CA ARG A 225 14.91 -15.68 10.53
C ARG A 225 14.16 -16.90 11.08
N ARG A 226 12.85 -17.03 10.83
CA ARG A 226 12.08 -18.22 11.22
C ARG A 226 12.19 -19.38 10.26
N SER A 227 12.88 -19.26 9.14
CA SER A 227 13.09 -20.37 8.22
C SER A 227 14.31 -21.26 8.55
N SER A 228 15.24 -20.82 9.44
CA SER A 228 16.46 -21.59 9.72
C SER A 228 16.56 -22.21 11.11
N ALA A 229 15.56 -22.02 11.98
CA ALA A 229 15.61 -22.60 13.31
C ALA A 229 14.27 -23.23 13.70
N LYS A 230 13.88 -24.30 13.03
CA LYS A 230 13.12 -25.47 13.54
C LYS A 230 12.83 -26.51 12.47
N PRO A 231 13.84 -27.15 11.89
CA PRO A 231 13.56 -28.33 11.05
C PRO A 231 13.01 -29.51 11.89
N ALA A 232 13.37 -29.61 13.18
CA ALA A 232 13.00 -30.75 14.01
C ALA A 232 11.50 -30.86 14.35
N ARG A 233 10.78 -29.73 14.54
CA ARG A 233 9.35 -29.78 14.90
C ARG A 233 8.45 -29.99 13.68
N ARG A 234 8.85 -29.45 12.51
CA ARG A 234 8.10 -29.65 11.26
C ARG A 234 8.29 -31.05 10.70
N GLN A 235 9.50 -31.64 10.87
CA GLN A 235 9.76 -33.03 10.52
C GLN A 235 9.00 -34.01 11.41
N LYS A 236 8.77 -33.66 12.71
CA LYS A 236 7.97 -34.51 13.59
C LYS A 236 6.48 -34.45 13.21
N GLN A 237 5.99 -33.28 12.80
CA GLN A 237 4.59 -33.12 12.41
C GLN A 237 4.28 -33.72 11.03
N THR A 238 5.21 -33.70 10.08
CA THR A 238 5.11 -34.44 8.81
C THR A 238 5.25 -35.94 9.03
N ARG A 239 6.16 -36.42 9.91
CA ARG A 239 6.26 -37.81 10.28
C ARG A 239 5.02 -38.34 10.99
N ASP A 240 4.40 -37.56 11.87
CA ASP A 240 3.15 -37.94 12.53
C ASP A 240 1.97 -37.91 11.54
N PHE A 241 1.96 -37.01 10.56
CA PHE A 241 0.97 -36.98 9.49
C PHE A 241 1.11 -38.19 8.54
N ASP A 242 2.33 -38.49 8.10
CA ASP A 242 2.62 -39.68 7.29
C ASP A 242 2.29 -40.98 8.04
N ARG A 243 2.49 -40.99 9.36
CA ARG A 243 2.17 -42.14 10.19
C ARG A 243 0.66 -42.34 10.35
N VAL A 244 -0.12 -41.25 10.43
CA VAL A 244 -1.58 -41.30 10.47
C VAL A 244 -2.14 -41.73 9.12
N VAL A 245 -1.55 -41.27 8.02
CA VAL A 245 -1.96 -41.62 6.66
C VAL A 245 -1.61 -43.08 6.34
N THR A 246 -0.49 -43.61 6.86
CA THR A 246 -0.05 -44.99 6.59
C THR A 246 -0.58 -46.04 7.58
N SER A 247 -1.06 -45.62 8.77
CA SER A 247 -1.58 -46.53 9.80
C SER A 247 -3.09 -46.42 10.06
N GLY A 248 -3.79 -45.58 9.31
CA GLY A 248 -5.26 -45.47 9.39
C GLY A 248 -5.96 -46.56 8.57
N PRO A 249 -7.26 -46.79 8.78
CA PRO A 249 -8.07 -47.69 7.97
C PRO A 249 -8.20 -47.29 6.51
N TRP A 250 -7.69 -46.10 6.15
CA TRP A 250 -7.61 -45.59 4.79
C TRP A 250 -6.24 -45.84 4.21
N THR A 251 -6.06 -47.05 3.66
CA THR A 251 -4.97 -47.33 2.72
C THR A 251 -5.33 -46.64 1.41
N GLY A 252 -4.57 -45.62 1.01
CA GLY A 252 -4.72 -45.00 -0.29
C GLY A 252 -4.78 -46.03 -1.44
N PRO A 253 -5.17 -45.64 -2.65
CA PRO A 253 -5.32 -46.57 -3.75
C PRO A 253 -4.07 -47.41 -3.90
N SER A 254 -4.24 -48.74 -4.04
CA SER A 254 -3.10 -49.64 -4.17
C SER A 254 -2.32 -49.26 -5.43
N PRO A 255 -0.99 -49.36 -5.44
CA PRO A 255 -0.21 -49.08 -6.65
C PRO A 255 -0.64 -49.96 -7.84
N ALA A 256 -1.18 -51.14 -7.55
CA ALA A 256 -1.73 -52.02 -8.56
C ALA A 256 -3.02 -51.50 -9.19
N ASP A 257 -3.94 -50.92 -8.40
CA ASP A 257 -5.19 -50.32 -8.89
C ASP A 257 -4.92 -49.07 -9.72
N GLN A 258 -3.90 -48.27 -9.35
CA GLN A 258 -3.46 -47.11 -10.12
C GLN A 258 -2.86 -47.53 -11.48
N ALA A 259 -1.96 -48.52 -11.48
CA ALA A 259 -1.36 -49.03 -12.71
C ALA A 259 -2.39 -49.66 -13.66
N GLU A 260 -3.41 -50.35 -13.11
CA GLU A 260 -4.50 -50.92 -13.91
C GLU A 260 -5.39 -49.83 -14.52
N MET A 261 -5.66 -48.75 -13.75
CA MET A 261 -6.42 -47.59 -14.23
C MET A 261 -5.68 -46.85 -15.36
N ASP A 262 -4.39 -46.57 -15.18
CA ASP A 262 -3.57 -45.88 -16.20
C ASP A 262 -3.51 -46.72 -17.49
N ARG A 263 -3.35 -48.08 -17.38
CA ARG A 263 -3.36 -48.94 -18.53
C ARG A 263 -4.70 -48.98 -19.28
N LEU A 264 -5.82 -48.92 -18.57
CA LEU A 264 -7.14 -48.83 -19.17
C LEU A 264 -7.42 -47.47 -19.83
N LEU A 265 -6.89 -46.38 -19.24
CA LEU A 265 -6.99 -45.03 -19.83
C LEU A 265 -6.15 -44.92 -21.11
N ASP A 266 -4.91 -45.49 -21.12
CA ASP A 266 -4.08 -45.52 -22.33
C ASP A 266 -4.71 -46.34 -23.45
N LYS A 267 -5.33 -47.49 -23.10
CA LYS A 267 -6.03 -48.31 -24.07
C LYS A 267 -7.31 -47.62 -24.59
N MET A 268 -7.99 -46.85 -23.76
CA MET A 268 -9.16 -46.06 -24.17
C MET A 268 -8.79 -45.01 -25.23
N ASN A 269 -7.61 -44.39 -25.10
CA ASN A 269 -7.13 -43.37 -26.02
C ASN A 269 -6.55 -43.95 -27.32
N SER A 270 -6.12 -45.22 -27.35
CA SER A 270 -5.46 -45.82 -28.52
C SER A 270 -6.38 -46.73 -29.35
N VAL A 271 -7.12 -47.64 -28.76
CA VAL A 271 -7.85 -48.68 -29.48
C VAL A 271 -9.34 -48.75 -29.09
N GLY A 272 -9.72 -48.08 -28.00
CA GLY A 272 -11.06 -48.20 -27.42
C GLY A 272 -11.19 -49.33 -26.41
N LEU A 273 -12.17 -49.22 -25.50
CA LEU A 273 -12.44 -50.19 -24.43
C LEU A 273 -13.64 -51.11 -24.80
N SER A 274 -13.52 -52.40 -24.49
CA SER A 274 -14.67 -53.29 -24.49
C SER A 274 -15.63 -52.98 -23.33
N ASP A 275 -16.87 -53.43 -23.39
CA ASP A 275 -17.89 -53.16 -22.36
C ASP A 275 -17.47 -53.72 -20.97
N ALA A 276 -16.77 -54.84 -20.93
CA ALA A 276 -16.21 -55.38 -19.69
C ALA A 276 -15.12 -54.48 -19.10
N GLU A 277 -14.25 -53.91 -19.93
CA GLU A 277 -13.19 -52.98 -19.50
C GLU A 277 -13.74 -51.64 -19.07
N ARG A 278 -14.79 -51.12 -19.71
CA ARG A 278 -15.51 -49.90 -19.28
C ARG A 278 -16.12 -50.06 -17.89
N LYS A 279 -16.73 -51.23 -17.64
CA LYS A 279 -17.28 -51.58 -16.33
C LYS A 279 -16.19 -51.65 -15.26
N ARG A 280 -15.07 -52.23 -15.59
CA ARG A 280 -13.90 -52.34 -14.71
C ARG A 280 -13.30 -50.99 -14.39
N LEU A 281 -13.13 -50.12 -15.38
CA LEU A 281 -12.66 -48.73 -15.19
C LEU A 281 -13.61 -47.93 -14.27
N SER A 282 -14.93 -48.09 -14.43
CA SER A 282 -15.94 -47.47 -13.56
C SER A 282 -15.86 -47.98 -12.11
N GLU A 283 -15.63 -49.27 -11.90
CA GLU A 283 -15.45 -49.87 -10.57
C GLU A 283 -14.17 -49.35 -9.88
N LEU A 284 -13.04 -49.31 -10.61
CA LEU A 284 -11.78 -48.76 -10.12
C LEU A 284 -11.96 -47.26 -9.77
N GLY A 285 -12.62 -46.49 -10.61
CA GLY A 285 -12.90 -45.07 -10.35
C GLY A 285 -13.77 -44.86 -9.10
N LYS A 286 -14.71 -45.73 -8.79
CA LYS A 286 -15.50 -45.70 -7.54
C LYS A 286 -14.65 -46.03 -6.33
N ARG A 287 -13.79 -47.05 -6.40
CA ARG A 287 -12.89 -47.45 -5.31
C ARG A 287 -11.89 -46.34 -4.99
N LEU A 288 -11.35 -45.65 -6.01
CA LEU A 288 -10.38 -44.56 -5.87
C LEU A 288 -10.99 -43.26 -5.32
N ARG A 289 -12.30 -43.04 -5.46
CA ARG A 289 -12.99 -41.86 -4.91
C ARG A 289 -13.46 -42.00 -3.46
N GLY A 290 -13.28 -43.19 -2.85
CA GLY A 290 -13.55 -43.34 -1.43
C GLY A 290 -15.05 -43.40 -1.09
N ASN A 291 -15.83 -44.13 -1.85
CA ASN A 291 -17.19 -44.48 -1.49
C ASN A 291 -17.19 -45.94 -1.03
#